data_fc8e959ee817e91aeedc74c1c9dabcf3
#
_entry.id   fc8e959ee817e91aeedc74c1c9dabcf3
#
_cell.length_a   1.000
_cell.length_b   1.000
_cell.length_c   1.000
_cell.angle_alpha   90.00
_cell.angle_beta   90.00
_cell.angle_gamma   90.00
#
_symmetry.space_group_name_H-M   'P 1'
#
loop_
_entity.id
_entity.type
_entity.pdbx_description
1 polymer ?
#
loop_
_entity_poly.entity_id
_entity_poly.type
_entity_poly.pdbx_seq_one_letter_code
_entity_poly.pdbx_strand_id
1 'polypeptide(L)'
;MNNHESHAGSRRLVPECTGWAKAWQRTRVLLLAALLGLSGPACLAALAVGADAPDFTAEAALGGKTFTFSLAQALQKGPVVLYFYPKSFTKGCTVEAHNFAEAAGKFESLGASLIGMSNDDIATQKEFSVKECRDKFPVAADAGAPVMKKYDAALTLMPNTADRISYVIAPNGKVLYVYSSMNPDQHVENTLKAVEEWRKRAPSAR
;
A
#
# COMPACT_ATOMS: atom_id res chain seq x y z
N MET A 1 95.69 3.90 45.62
CA MET A 1 95.67 5.25 44.99
C MET A 1 94.42 5.29 44.09
N ASN A 2 93.47 6.15 44.45
CA ASN A 2 92.53 6.88 43.60
C ASN A 2 91.64 6.06 42.65
N ASN A 3 90.41 6.35 42.44
CA ASN A 3 89.49 7.43 42.89
C ASN A 3 88.02 6.94 42.72
N HIS A 4 87.19 7.41 43.53
CA HIS A 4 85.69 7.45 43.38
C HIS A 4 85.31 8.19 42.14
N GLU A 5 84.26 7.71 41.50
CA GLU A 5 83.26 8.63 40.94
C GLU A 5 81.86 7.97 40.89
N SER A 6 80.95 8.68 41.53
CA SER A 6 79.56 8.39 41.71
C SER A 6 78.78 8.86 40.49
N HIS A 7 78.01 8.00 39.86
CA HIS A 7 76.97 8.45 38.91
C HIS A 7 75.58 8.20 39.44
N ALA A 8 74.96 9.28 39.77
CA ALA A 8 73.53 9.35 40.11
C ALA A 8 72.67 9.05 38.89
N GLY A 9 71.92 7.97 38.92
CA GLY A 9 70.91 7.63 37.96
C GLY A 9 69.63 8.48 38.09
N SER A 10 69.48 9.37 37.16
CA SER A 10 68.23 10.13 36.98
C SER A 10 67.07 9.19 36.52
N ARG A 11 66.15 8.92 37.41
CA ARG A 11 64.88 8.27 37.07
C ARG A 11 63.98 9.29 36.33
N ARG A 12 63.81 9.14 35.03
CA ARG A 12 62.79 9.85 34.26
C ARG A 12 61.43 9.21 34.60
N LEU A 13 60.55 10.02 35.21
CA LEU A 13 59.16 9.71 35.36
C LEU A 13 58.48 9.77 34.00
N VAL A 14 57.98 8.65 33.51
CA VAL A 14 57.16 8.56 32.31
C VAL A 14 55.70 8.81 32.76
N PRO A 15 55.01 9.82 32.23
CA PRO A 15 53.59 10.01 32.57
C PRO A 15 52.74 8.90 31.96
N GLU A 16 51.99 8.19 32.77
CA GLU A 16 51.03 7.21 32.30
C GLU A 16 49.88 7.90 31.56
N CYS A 17 49.80 7.76 30.24
CA CYS A 17 48.71 8.18 29.40
C CYS A 17 47.55 7.15 29.42
N THR A 18 46.93 6.93 30.60
CA THR A 18 45.80 5.98 30.72
C THR A 18 44.42 6.62 30.62
N GLY A 19 44.33 7.95 30.46
CA GLY A 19 43.05 8.67 30.45
C GLY A 19 42.31 8.74 29.09
N TRP A 20 43.00 8.60 27.97
CA TRP A 20 42.41 8.89 26.64
C TRP A 20 41.68 7.70 26.01
N ALA A 21 42.04 6.47 26.35
CA ALA A 21 41.43 5.28 25.79
C ALA A 21 39.97 5.08 26.25
N LYS A 22 39.64 5.48 27.51
CA LYS A 22 38.28 5.37 28.06
C LYS A 22 37.32 6.44 27.54
N ALA A 23 37.82 7.60 27.17
CA ALA A 23 37.01 8.66 26.54
C ALA A 23 36.56 8.30 25.12
N TRP A 24 37.43 7.69 24.33
CA TRP A 24 37.13 7.27 22.94
C TRP A 24 36.12 6.12 22.86
N GLN A 25 36.12 5.20 23.81
CA GLN A 25 35.14 4.11 23.85
C GLN A 25 33.72 4.61 24.21
N ARG A 26 33.60 5.60 25.10
CA ARG A 26 32.29 6.18 25.44
C ARG A 26 31.68 7.00 24.31
N THR A 27 32.51 7.71 23.52
CA THR A 27 32.07 8.49 22.37
C THR A 27 31.63 7.59 21.20
N ARG A 28 32.29 6.43 20.98
CA ARG A 28 31.93 5.46 19.94
C ARG A 28 30.60 4.76 20.24
N VAL A 29 30.32 4.44 21.50
CA VAL A 29 29.06 3.81 21.90
C VAL A 29 27.89 4.77 21.77
N LEU A 30 28.08 6.05 22.07
CA LEU A 30 27.04 7.07 21.92
C LEU A 30 26.75 7.41 20.45
N LEU A 31 27.76 7.38 19.57
CA LEU A 31 27.56 7.57 18.12
C LEU A 31 26.88 6.39 17.44
N LEU A 32 27.11 5.15 17.89
CA LEU A 32 26.41 3.96 17.38
C LEU A 32 24.95 3.89 17.84
N ALA A 33 24.65 4.38 19.04
CA ALA A 33 23.26 4.46 19.55
C ALA A 33 22.43 5.55 18.81
N ALA A 34 23.06 6.61 18.32
CA ALA A 34 22.38 7.69 17.58
C ALA A 34 21.98 7.28 16.15
N LEU A 35 22.61 6.24 15.57
CA LEU A 35 22.30 5.74 14.22
C LEU A 35 21.13 4.74 14.20
N LEU A 36 20.71 4.19 15.33
CA LEU A 36 19.59 3.24 15.44
C LEU A 36 18.22 3.90 15.70
N GLY A 37 18.18 5.23 15.86
CA GLY A 37 17.00 5.97 16.30
C GLY A 37 16.16 6.65 15.19
N LEU A 38 16.50 6.53 13.88
CA LEU A 38 15.76 7.18 12.79
C LEU A 38 14.86 6.22 12.00
N SER A 39 14.37 5.15 12.62
CA SER A 39 13.21 4.45 12.06
C SER A 39 11.96 5.27 12.41
N GLY A 40 11.77 6.39 11.72
CA GLY A 40 10.49 7.11 11.74
C GLY A 40 9.39 6.17 11.25
N PRO A 41 8.15 6.30 11.75
CA PRO A 41 7.03 5.54 11.20
C PRO A 41 6.95 5.85 9.71
N ALA A 42 7.15 4.85 8.86
CA ALA A 42 6.83 4.96 7.45
C ALA A 42 5.33 5.23 7.39
N CYS A 43 4.95 6.45 7.02
CA CYS A 43 3.57 6.79 6.72
C CYS A 43 3.23 6.00 5.43
N LEU A 44 2.66 4.82 5.60
CA LEU A 44 2.21 3.98 4.49
C LEU A 44 0.98 4.67 3.89
N ALA A 45 1.15 5.27 2.74
CA ALA A 45 0.08 5.94 2.00
C ALA A 45 -0.75 4.97 1.14
N ALA A 46 -0.41 3.70 1.10
CA ALA A 46 -1.09 2.59 0.41
C ALA A 46 -0.37 1.28 0.72
N LEU A 47 -1.03 0.14 0.55
CA LEU A 47 -0.37 -1.18 0.62
C LEU A 47 0.69 -1.30 -0.48
N ALA A 48 1.87 -1.76 -0.10
CA ALA A 48 2.98 -1.93 -1.03
C ALA A 48 2.75 -3.11 -1.99
N VAL A 49 3.35 -3.04 -3.18
CA VAL A 49 3.44 -4.19 -4.10
C VAL A 49 4.14 -5.36 -3.40
N GLY A 50 3.57 -6.56 -3.51
CA GLY A 50 4.02 -7.78 -2.83
C GLY A 50 3.43 -8.00 -1.44
N ALA A 51 2.77 -7.00 -0.84
CA ALA A 51 2.04 -7.17 0.42
C ALA A 51 0.85 -8.14 0.26
N ASP A 52 0.42 -8.73 1.36
CA ASP A 52 -0.84 -9.48 1.40
C ASP A 52 -2.01 -8.50 1.37
N ALA A 53 -2.92 -8.68 0.41
CA ALA A 53 -4.17 -7.95 0.36
C ALA A 53 -5.11 -8.48 1.47
N PRO A 54 -5.54 -7.64 2.42
CA PRO A 54 -6.47 -8.07 3.46
C PRO A 54 -7.77 -8.62 2.86
N ASP A 55 -8.16 -9.83 3.26
CA ASP A 55 -9.42 -10.41 2.82
C ASP A 55 -10.61 -9.62 3.38
N PHE A 56 -11.68 -9.56 2.58
CA PHE A 56 -12.92 -8.91 2.99
C PHE A 56 -14.14 -9.50 2.29
N THR A 57 -15.26 -9.29 2.96
CA THR A 57 -16.59 -9.50 2.41
C THR A 57 -17.38 -8.19 2.60
N ALA A 58 -18.08 -7.73 1.57
CA ALA A 58 -18.86 -6.51 1.61
C ALA A 58 -20.16 -6.65 0.84
N GLU A 59 -21.17 -5.89 1.22
CA GLU A 59 -22.39 -5.75 0.42
C GLU A 59 -22.06 -4.91 -0.81
N ALA A 60 -22.43 -5.39 -1.98
CA ALA A 60 -22.16 -4.76 -3.26
C ALA A 60 -23.41 -4.69 -4.14
N ALA A 61 -23.38 -3.84 -5.14
CA ALA A 61 -24.45 -3.70 -6.11
C ALA A 61 -23.91 -3.78 -7.54
N LEU A 62 -24.63 -4.49 -8.40
CA LEU A 62 -24.42 -4.57 -9.84
C LEU A 62 -25.76 -4.45 -10.55
N GLY A 63 -25.92 -3.49 -11.45
CA GLY A 63 -27.17 -3.27 -12.16
C GLY A 63 -28.37 -3.06 -11.23
N GLY A 64 -28.15 -2.35 -10.11
CA GLY A 64 -29.18 -2.06 -9.12
C GLY A 64 -29.54 -3.24 -8.20
N LYS A 65 -28.95 -4.42 -8.39
CA LYS A 65 -29.20 -5.62 -7.56
C LYS A 65 -28.07 -5.80 -6.55
N THR A 66 -28.42 -6.02 -5.29
CA THR A 66 -27.45 -6.25 -4.22
C THR A 66 -27.04 -7.72 -4.12
N PHE A 67 -25.81 -7.94 -3.72
CA PHE A 67 -25.25 -9.25 -3.43
C PHE A 67 -24.08 -9.11 -2.45
N THR A 68 -23.62 -10.21 -1.90
CA THR A 68 -22.42 -10.24 -1.06
C THR A 68 -21.20 -10.52 -1.93
N PHE A 69 -20.27 -9.55 -2.02
CA PHE A 69 -18.98 -9.73 -2.66
C PHE A 69 -17.98 -10.34 -1.66
N SER A 70 -17.20 -11.32 -2.09
CA SER A 70 -16.08 -11.88 -1.34
C SER A 70 -14.82 -11.81 -2.19
N LEU A 71 -13.77 -11.15 -1.66
CA LEU A 71 -12.48 -11.07 -2.34
C LEU A 71 -11.88 -12.47 -2.56
N ALA A 72 -11.90 -13.33 -1.54
CA ALA A 72 -11.38 -14.68 -1.63
C ALA A 72 -12.05 -15.51 -2.75
N GLN A 73 -13.37 -15.38 -2.92
CA GLN A 73 -14.10 -16.06 -4.01
C GLN A 73 -13.78 -15.46 -5.39
N ALA A 74 -13.62 -14.14 -5.47
CA ALA A 74 -13.26 -13.47 -6.72
C ALA A 74 -11.85 -13.87 -7.18
N LEU A 75 -10.89 -13.96 -6.26
CA LEU A 75 -9.51 -14.37 -6.55
C LEU A 75 -9.39 -15.82 -7.06
N GLN A 76 -10.34 -16.69 -6.76
CA GLN A 76 -10.38 -18.04 -7.34
C GLN A 76 -10.64 -18.04 -8.86
N LYS A 77 -11.23 -16.97 -9.38
CA LYS A 77 -11.55 -16.82 -10.81
C LYS A 77 -10.43 -16.14 -11.59
N GLY A 78 -9.61 -15.33 -10.92
CA GLY A 78 -8.55 -14.56 -11.54
C GLY A 78 -8.10 -13.37 -10.68
N PRO A 79 -7.28 -12.46 -11.22
CA PRO A 79 -6.90 -11.25 -10.51
C PRO A 79 -8.11 -10.34 -10.28
N VAL A 80 -8.05 -9.55 -9.21
CA VAL A 80 -9.08 -8.56 -8.87
C VAL A 80 -8.50 -7.16 -8.97
N VAL A 81 -9.17 -6.30 -9.71
CA VAL A 81 -8.94 -4.85 -9.68
C VAL A 81 -9.93 -4.26 -8.67
N LEU A 82 -9.40 -3.82 -7.53
CA LEU A 82 -10.12 -3.13 -6.48
C LEU A 82 -9.73 -1.66 -6.51
N TYR A 83 -10.70 -0.75 -6.74
CA TYR A 83 -10.41 0.67 -6.62
C TYR A 83 -11.28 1.32 -5.54
N PHE A 84 -10.63 2.12 -4.71
CA PHE A 84 -11.27 2.98 -3.73
C PHE A 84 -11.48 4.37 -4.31
N TYR A 85 -12.63 4.97 -4.02
CA TYR A 85 -12.96 6.32 -4.47
C TYR A 85 -13.68 7.12 -3.38
N PRO A 86 -13.49 8.46 -3.32
CA PRO A 86 -13.97 9.28 -2.21
C PRO A 86 -15.47 9.23 -1.96
N LYS A 87 -16.28 9.42 -3.02
CA LYS A 87 -17.73 9.51 -2.89
C LYS A 87 -18.46 9.35 -4.22
N SER A 88 -19.48 8.51 -4.24
CA SER A 88 -20.40 8.32 -5.39
C SER A 88 -21.00 9.65 -5.85
N PHE A 89 -21.29 9.75 -7.14
CA PHE A 89 -21.90 10.91 -7.81
C PHE A 89 -21.09 12.23 -7.76
N THR A 90 -19.85 12.24 -7.28
CA THR A 90 -18.96 13.39 -7.45
C THR A 90 -18.33 13.35 -8.85
N LYS A 91 -18.02 14.53 -9.41
CA LYS A 91 -17.53 14.66 -10.80
C LYS A 91 -16.36 13.71 -11.11
N GLY A 92 -15.33 13.66 -10.27
CA GLY A 92 -14.17 12.80 -10.50
C GLY A 92 -14.48 11.32 -10.39
N CYS A 93 -15.34 10.90 -9.43
CA CYS A 93 -15.72 9.50 -9.25
C CYS A 93 -16.65 9.01 -10.35
N THR A 94 -17.53 9.88 -10.87
CA THR A 94 -18.36 9.59 -12.05
C THR A 94 -17.49 9.38 -13.30
N VAL A 95 -16.50 10.25 -13.54
CA VAL A 95 -15.54 10.07 -14.65
C VAL A 95 -14.79 8.76 -14.53
N GLU A 96 -14.29 8.44 -13.34
CA GLU A 96 -13.58 7.18 -13.10
C GLU A 96 -14.46 5.95 -13.34
N ALA A 97 -15.70 5.97 -12.83
CA ALA A 97 -16.67 4.89 -13.02
C ALA A 97 -16.99 4.69 -14.53
N HIS A 98 -17.17 5.77 -15.29
CA HIS A 98 -17.36 5.71 -16.73
C HIS A 98 -16.16 5.08 -17.45
N ASN A 99 -14.94 5.51 -17.11
CA ASN A 99 -13.72 4.97 -17.71
C ASN A 99 -13.56 3.47 -17.43
N PHE A 100 -13.84 3.04 -16.18
CA PHE A 100 -13.86 1.61 -15.83
C PHE A 100 -14.97 0.85 -16.54
N ALA A 101 -16.17 1.42 -16.70
CA ALA A 101 -17.26 0.79 -17.39
C ALA A 101 -16.95 0.55 -18.88
N GLU A 102 -16.29 1.49 -19.54
CA GLU A 102 -15.83 1.35 -20.94
C GLU A 102 -14.74 0.26 -21.07
N ALA A 103 -13.89 0.10 -20.07
CA ALA A 103 -12.83 -0.90 -20.06
C ALA A 103 -13.26 -2.26 -19.47
N ALA A 104 -14.43 -2.41 -18.88
CA ALA A 104 -14.85 -3.61 -18.14
C ALA A 104 -14.72 -4.89 -18.97
N GLY A 105 -15.13 -4.88 -20.23
CA GLY A 105 -15.00 -6.03 -21.13
C GLY A 105 -13.54 -6.42 -21.42
N LYS A 106 -12.59 -5.48 -21.36
CA LYS A 106 -11.16 -5.79 -21.49
C LYS A 106 -10.64 -6.52 -20.26
N PHE A 107 -10.99 -6.06 -19.04
CA PHE A 107 -10.65 -6.75 -17.82
C PHE A 107 -11.22 -8.17 -17.79
N GLU A 108 -12.49 -8.34 -18.14
CA GLU A 108 -13.16 -9.63 -18.23
C GLU A 108 -12.45 -10.57 -19.24
N SER A 109 -12.09 -10.09 -20.42
CA SER A 109 -11.38 -10.88 -21.43
C SER A 109 -9.98 -11.36 -20.97
N LEU A 110 -9.38 -10.63 -20.04
CA LEU A 110 -8.12 -11.01 -19.37
C LEU A 110 -8.35 -11.92 -18.15
N GLY A 111 -9.59 -12.24 -17.81
CA GLY A 111 -9.97 -13.04 -16.64
C GLY A 111 -9.92 -12.27 -15.33
N ALA A 112 -9.88 -10.94 -15.37
CA ALA A 112 -9.85 -10.10 -14.18
C ALA A 112 -11.26 -9.68 -13.76
N SER A 113 -11.52 -9.68 -12.43
CA SER A 113 -12.71 -9.08 -11.84
C SER A 113 -12.44 -7.61 -11.49
N LEU A 114 -13.45 -6.76 -11.65
CA LEU A 114 -13.39 -5.34 -11.31
C LEU A 114 -14.40 -5.03 -10.20
N ILE A 115 -14.02 -4.25 -9.19
CA ILE A 115 -14.92 -3.75 -8.15
C ILE A 115 -14.47 -2.38 -7.65
N GLY A 116 -15.42 -1.44 -7.54
CA GLY A 116 -15.22 -0.15 -6.86
C GLY A 116 -15.69 -0.22 -5.41
N MET A 117 -15.15 0.66 -4.54
CA MET A 117 -15.54 0.72 -3.14
C MET A 117 -15.45 2.13 -2.57
N SER A 118 -16.47 2.54 -1.83
CA SER A 118 -16.46 3.79 -1.07
C SER A 118 -17.24 3.63 0.25
N ASN A 119 -17.17 4.64 1.13
CA ASN A 119 -17.93 4.66 2.39
C ASN A 119 -19.43 4.95 2.20
N ASP A 120 -19.90 5.10 0.97
CA ASP A 120 -21.33 5.28 0.71
C ASP A 120 -22.13 4.02 1.09
N ASP A 121 -23.40 4.21 1.45
CA ASP A 121 -24.29 3.12 1.79
C ASP A 121 -24.71 2.30 0.56
N ILE A 122 -25.29 1.13 0.80
CA ILE A 122 -25.69 0.22 -0.28
C ILE A 122 -26.81 0.80 -1.16
N ALA A 123 -27.69 1.65 -0.61
CA ALA A 123 -28.73 2.30 -1.41
C ALA A 123 -28.12 3.24 -2.45
N THR A 124 -27.12 4.03 -2.05
CA THR A 124 -26.32 4.87 -2.94
C THR A 124 -25.56 4.04 -3.97
N GLN A 125 -24.93 2.93 -3.56
CA GLN A 125 -24.18 2.04 -4.46
C GLN A 125 -25.09 1.36 -5.50
N LYS A 126 -26.32 1.02 -5.13
CA LYS A 126 -27.32 0.50 -6.10
C LYS A 126 -27.56 1.48 -7.23
N GLU A 127 -27.81 2.75 -6.90
CA GLU A 127 -28.03 3.77 -7.92
C GLU A 127 -26.78 4.05 -8.75
N PHE A 128 -25.62 4.12 -8.08
CA PHE A 128 -24.34 4.38 -8.73
C PHE A 128 -23.97 3.25 -9.71
N SER A 129 -24.25 1.97 -9.35
CA SER A 129 -23.99 0.81 -10.21
C SER A 129 -24.76 0.87 -11.54
N VAL A 130 -25.98 1.42 -11.53
CA VAL A 130 -26.80 1.59 -12.74
C VAL A 130 -26.38 2.83 -13.52
N LYS A 131 -26.36 3.98 -12.84
CA LYS A 131 -26.22 5.29 -13.51
C LYS A 131 -24.80 5.53 -14.03
N GLU A 132 -23.80 5.22 -13.22
CA GLU A 132 -22.41 5.60 -13.50
C GLU A 132 -21.54 4.39 -13.86
N CYS A 133 -21.72 3.23 -13.23
CA CYS A 133 -21.05 2.00 -13.63
C CYS A 133 -21.71 1.31 -14.84
N ARG A 134 -22.89 1.82 -15.28
CA ARG A 134 -23.59 1.38 -16.51
C ARG A 134 -23.83 -0.14 -16.52
N ASP A 135 -24.12 -0.71 -15.35
CA ASP A 135 -24.34 -2.16 -15.17
C ASP A 135 -23.14 -3.04 -15.58
N LYS A 136 -21.94 -2.48 -15.71
CA LYS A 136 -20.76 -3.20 -16.23
C LYS A 136 -19.92 -3.88 -15.16
N PHE A 137 -19.90 -3.35 -13.95
CA PHE A 137 -19.13 -3.89 -12.83
C PHE A 137 -19.74 -3.50 -11.50
N PRO A 138 -19.48 -4.27 -10.42
CA PRO A 138 -20.04 -4.00 -9.11
C PRO A 138 -19.33 -2.86 -8.37
N VAL A 139 -20.08 -2.20 -7.49
CA VAL A 139 -19.58 -1.29 -6.49
C VAL A 139 -20.03 -1.72 -5.10
N ALA A 140 -19.14 -1.68 -4.12
CA ALA A 140 -19.35 -2.15 -2.76
C ALA A 140 -19.49 -0.98 -1.77
N ALA A 141 -20.30 -1.21 -0.75
CA ALA A 141 -20.47 -0.33 0.38
C ALA A 141 -19.47 -0.68 1.49
N ASP A 142 -18.59 0.25 1.85
CA ASP A 142 -17.64 0.13 2.97
C ASP A 142 -18.10 1.00 4.14
N ALA A 143 -19.35 0.82 4.58
CA ALA A 143 -19.96 1.63 5.63
C ALA A 143 -19.14 1.61 6.93
N GLY A 144 -18.70 2.79 7.38
CA GLY A 144 -17.77 2.95 8.51
C GLY A 144 -16.29 2.77 8.14
N ALA A 145 -15.98 2.52 6.86
CA ALA A 145 -14.63 2.46 6.31
C ALA A 145 -13.72 1.33 6.86
N PRO A 146 -14.21 0.14 7.22
CA PRO A 146 -13.35 -0.91 7.75
C PRO A 146 -12.39 -1.50 6.73
N VAL A 147 -12.79 -1.60 5.45
CA VAL A 147 -11.96 -2.18 4.39
C VAL A 147 -10.91 -1.17 3.93
N MET A 148 -11.30 0.07 3.61
CA MET A 148 -10.35 1.08 3.16
C MET A 148 -9.23 1.35 4.18
N LYS A 149 -9.54 1.26 5.49
CA LYS A 149 -8.54 1.38 6.56
C LYS A 149 -7.52 0.23 6.55
N LYS A 150 -7.97 -1.00 6.27
CA LYS A 150 -7.07 -2.17 6.16
C LYS A 150 -6.17 -2.09 4.91
N TYR A 151 -6.60 -1.37 3.89
CA TYR A 151 -5.87 -1.17 2.63
C TYR A 151 -5.02 0.11 2.61
N ASP A 152 -4.93 0.82 3.75
CA ASP A 152 -4.29 2.14 3.83
C ASP A 152 -4.80 3.11 2.75
N ALA A 153 -6.09 2.97 2.40
CA ALA A 153 -6.77 3.73 1.36
C ALA A 153 -7.64 4.86 1.92
N ALA A 154 -7.56 5.15 3.22
CA ALA A 154 -8.30 6.26 3.84
C ALA A 154 -7.46 7.54 3.82
N LEU A 155 -8.10 8.68 3.57
CA LEU A 155 -7.46 9.98 3.68
C LEU A 155 -7.05 10.26 5.13
N THR A 156 -5.81 10.72 5.35
CA THR A 156 -5.25 10.95 6.69
C THR A 156 -6.10 11.93 7.53
N LEU A 157 -6.59 13.00 6.90
CA LEU A 157 -7.40 14.02 7.58
C LEU A 157 -8.89 13.72 7.59
N MET A 158 -9.34 12.74 6.80
CA MET A 158 -10.73 12.31 6.69
C MET A 158 -10.80 10.77 6.69
N PRO A 159 -10.63 10.11 7.83
CA PRO A 159 -10.41 8.66 7.92
C PRO A 159 -11.61 7.78 7.52
N ASN A 160 -12.75 8.39 7.25
CA ASN A 160 -13.94 7.72 6.69
C ASN A 160 -14.18 8.08 5.22
N THR A 161 -13.22 8.75 4.58
CA THR A 161 -13.25 9.06 3.15
C THR A 161 -12.07 8.37 2.49
N ALA A 162 -12.34 7.61 1.43
CA ALA A 162 -11.26 6.98 0.68
C ALA A 162 -10.43 8.02 -0.07
N ASP A 163 -9.14 7.79 -0.14
CA ASP A 163 -8.30 8.34 -1.21
C ASP A 163 -8.68 7.66 -2.53
N ARG A 164 -8.23 8.19 -3.65
CA ARG A 164 -8.41 7.53 -4.94
C ARG A 164 -7.22 6.62 -5.20
N ILE A 165 -7.41 5.33 -4.93
CA ILE A 165 -6.36 4.31 -5.04
C ILE A 165 -6.92 3.07 -5.73
N SER A 166 -6.17 2.56 -6.72
CA SER A 166 -6.50 1.30 -7.40
C SER A 166 -5.43 0.26 -7.13
N TYR A 167 -5.86 -0.94 -6.76
CA TYR A 167 -5.04 -2.12 -6.55
C TYR A 167 -5.33 -3.17 -7.62
N VAL A 168 -4.30 -3.88 -8.07
CA VAL A 168 -4.45 -5.16 -8.77
C VAL A 168 -3.95 -6.25 -7.83
N ILE A 169 -4.82 -7.21 -7.52
CA ILE A 169 -4.57 -8.28 -6.56
C ILE A 169 -4.52 -9.60 -7.32
N ALA A 170 -3.42 -10.35 -7.16
CA ALA A 170 -3.25 -11.67 -7.78
C ALA A 170 -4.12 -12.74 -7.13
N PRO A 171 -4.39 -13.88 -7.80
CA PRO A 171 -5.11 -15.02 -7.23
C PRO A 171 -4.53 -15.58 -5.94
N ASN A 172 -3.23 -15.39 -5.69
CA ASN A 172 -2.57 -15.78 -4.45
C ASN A 172 -2.70 -14.75 -3.31
N GLY A 173 -3.54 -13.72 -3.49
CA GLY A 173 -3.79 -12.68 -2.49
C GLY A 173 -2.69 -11.60 -2.39
N LYS A 174 -1.69 -11.59 -3.27
CA LYS A 174 -0.64 -10.55 -3.24
C LYS A 174 -1.02 -9.34 -4.08
N VAL A 175 -0.69 -8.15 -3.60
CA VAL A 175 -0.79 -6.91 -4.38
C VAL A 175 0.22 -6.94 -5.50
N LEU A 176 -0.24 -6.93 -6.75
CA LEU A 176 0.59 -6.88 -7.96
C LEU A 176 0.97 -5.47 -8.35
N TYR A 177 0.04 -4.56 -8.15
CA TYR A 177 0.16 -3.16 -8.56
C TYR A 177 -0.69 -2.27 -7.68
N VAL A 178 -0.23 -1.06 -7.46
CA VAL A 178 -0.98 0.00 -6.78
C VAL A 178 -0.77 1.32 -7.51
N TYR A 179 -1.83 2.09 -7.65
CA TYR A 179 -1.80 3.43 -8.21
C TYR A 179 -2.67 4.36 -7.38
N SER A 180 -2.09 5.46 -6.90
CA SER A 180 -2.76 6.48 -6.11
C SER A 180 -2.66 7.83 -6.81
N SER A 181 -3.78 8.44 -7.11
CA SER A 181 -3.88 9.78 -7.69
C SER A 181 -5.31 10.29 -7.58
N MET A 182 -5.50 11.52 -7.14
CA MET A 182 -6.85 12.15 -7.16
C MET A 182 -7.37 12.42 -8.57
N ASN A 183 -6.51 12.45 -9.60
CA ASN A 183 -6.92 12.49 -11.00
C ASN A 183 -7.41 11.12 -11.47
N PRO A 184 -8.66 10.97 -11.95
CA PRO A 184 -9.24 9.68 -12.36
C PRO A 184 -8.68 9.09 -13.66
N ASP A 185 -7.98 9.89 -14.48
CA ASP A 185 -7.75 9.55 -15.89
C ASP A 185 -6.86 8.32 -16.13
N GLN A 186 -5.87 8.06 -15.26
CA GLN A 186 -4.87 7.01 -15.44
C GLN A 186 -5.15 5.71 -14.67
N HIS A 187 -6.18 5.66 -13.84
CA HIS A 187 -6.48 4.48 -13.01
C HIS A 187 -6.77 3.24 -13.86
N VAL A 188 -7.56 3.42 -14.91
CA VAL A 188 -7.94 2.33 -15.82
C VAL A 188 -6.75 1.84 -16.64
N GLU A 189 -6.02 2.75 -17.28
CA GLU A 189 -4.89 2.40 -18.13
C GLU A 189 -3.81 1.65 -17.34
N ASN A 190 -3.44 2.18 -16.17
CA ASN A 190 -2.39 1.60 -15.33
C ASN A 190 -2.79 0.22 -14.77
N THR A 191 -4.02 0.05 -14.31
CA THR A 191 -4.48 -1.24 -13.79
C THR A 191 -4.68 -2.27 -14.91
N LEU A 192 -5.15 -1.85 -16.09
CA LEU A 192 -5.28 -2.73 -17.25
C LEU A 192 -3.92 -3.26 -17.68
N LYS A 193 -2.92 -2.38 -17.80
CA LYS A 193 -1.54 -2.76 -18.11
C LYS A 193 -0.98 -3.75 -17.09
N ALA A 194 -1.21 -3.53 -15.80
CA ALA A 194 -0.76 -4.45 -14.77
C ALA A 194 -1.40 -5.84 -14.88
N VAL A 195 -2.70 -5.92 -15.21
CA VAL A 195 -3.41 -7.19 -15.48
C VAL A 195 -2.86 -7.88 -16.73
N GLU A 196 -2.62 -7.13 -17.82
CA GLU A 196 -2.02 -7.66 -19.05
C GLU A 196 -0.63 -8.25 -18.80
N GLU A 197 0.21 -7.55 -18.03
CA GLU A 197 1.55 -8.02 -17.68
C GLU A 197 1.51 -9.27 -16.80
N TRP A 198 0.58 -9.32 -15.85
CA TRP A 198 0.36 -10.52 -15.06
C TRP A 198 -0.07 -11.69 -15.94
N ARG A 199 -1.02 -11.49 -16.86
CA ARG A 199 -1.51 -12.53 -17.78
C ARG A 199 -0.41 -13.10 -18.67
N LYS A 200 0.53 -12.27 -19.13
CA LYS A 200 1.69 -12.72 -19.92
C LYS A 200 2.64 -13.63 -19.12
N ARG A 201 2.74 -13.41 -17.81
CA ARG A 201 3.62 -14.18 -16.90
C ARG A 201 2.94 -15.39 -16.27
N ALA A 202 1.62 -15.37 -16.18
CA ALA A 202 0.87 -16.48 -15.59
C ALA A 202 0.98 -17.70 -16.51
N PRO A 203 1.25 -18.92 -15.96
CA PRO A 203 1.20 -20.12 -16.75
C PRO A 203 -0.17 -20.23 -17.38
N SER A 204 -0.23 -20.52 -18.69
CA SER A 204 -1.49 -20.81 -19.35
C SER A 204 -2.16 -21.95 -18.58
N ALA A 205 -3.33 -21.67 -17.95
CA ALA A 205 -4.14 -22.74 -17.37
C ALA A 205 -4.45 -23.74 -18.51
N ARG A 206 -3.85 -24.91 -18.41
CA ARG A 206 -4.17 -26.07 -19.28
C ARG A 206 -5.40 -26.74 -18.73
#